data_ee119664d0008643126b280a5d97691f
#
_entry.id   ee119664d0008643126b280a5d97691f
#
_cell.length_a   1.000
_cell.length_b   1.000
_cell.length_c   1.000
_cell.angle_alpha   90.00
_cell.angle_beta   90.00
_cell.angle_gamma   90.00
#
_symmetry.space_group_name_H-M   'P 1'
#
loop_
_entity.id
_entity.type
_entity.pdbx_description
1 polymer ?
#
loop_
_entity_poly.entity_id
_entity_poly.type
_entity_poly.pdbx_seq_one_letter_code
_entity_poly.pdbx_strand_id
1 'polypeptide(L)'
;MHMHTDSTHSVHLGVDTFGDVTLHQDGTPKSHEEVLRDVVEESVLADQVGLFGFGVGEHHRKDFAVSAPEVVLAAIAGKTERIKLSSAVTVLSSDDPIRVFQRFSTLNAISGGRAEVVLGRGSFIESFPLFGYDLEDYELLFEERLALFDKARSQKPIHWEGRTRGPIRGLMAYPQVSDGLLPVSIGVGGSPQSVVRAASYGYPMTLAIIGGDPKRFRPYVDLYYKSLEEQGKEWQPLAVHSPGHVAETDEEAREEFFPHWLASRNRIGAERGWGPASRIEFNEQVAAHGALYVGSPETVARKIATAKENLGMQRFDLKYSNGTLPHSAMMKSIELLGTQVAPLVNDMIA
;
A
#
# COMPACT_ATOMS: atom_id res chain seq x y z
N MET A 1 -10.60 16.08 -27.23
CA MET A 1 -9.22 15.60 -27.12
C MET A 1 -8.44 16.67 -26.34
N HIS A 2 -8.63 16.72 -25.03
CA HIS A 2 -7.82 17.57 -24.16
C HIS A 2 -6.74 16.68 -23.55
N MET A 3 -5.54 16.84 -24.03
CA MET A 3 -4.34 16.24 -23.46
C MET A 3 -4.16 16.83 -22.05
N HIS A 4 -4.30 15.99 -21.02
CA HIS A 4 -3.78 16.28 -19.69
C HIS A 4 -2.24 16.18 -19.75
N THR A 5 -1.59 17.30 -20.05
CA THR A 5 -0.15 17.37 -20.34
C THR A 5 0.72 17.64 -19.11
N ASP A 6 0.19 17.51 -17.88
CA ASP A 6 0.94 17.95 -16.69
C ASP A 6 1.34 16.84 -15.67
N SER A 7 1.00 15.57 -15.91
CA SER A 7 1.36 14.47 -14.99
C SER A 7 2.34 13.42 -15.56
N THR A 8 2.88 13.64 -16.76
CA THR A 8 3.70 12.64 -17.45
C THR A 8 5.17 12.60 -17.03
N HIS A 9 5.66 13.64 -16.36
CA HIS A 9 7.09 13.86 -16.09
C HIS A 9 7.49 13.79 -14.60
N SER A 10 6.60 13.37 -13.70
CA SER A 10 6.95 13.19 -12.28
C SER A 10 6.40 11.89 -11.71
N VAL A 11 7.07 11.34 -10.70
CA VAL A 11 6.60 10.21 -9.89
C VAL A 11 6.53 10.66 -8.44
N HIS A 12 5.38 10.53 -7.82
CA HIS A 12 5.22 10.75 -6.39
C HIS A 12 5.80 9.56 -5.62
N LEU A 13 6.74 9.80 -4.71
CA LEU A 13 7.30 8.77 -3.85
C LEU A 13 6.62 8.79 -2.48
N GLY A 14 6.13 7.63 -2.08
CA GLY A 14 5.61 7.37 -0.74
C GLY A 14 6.28 6.17 -0.10
N VAL A 15 5.89 5.91 1.13
CA VAL A 15 6.31 4.73 1.89
C VAL A 15 5.11 4.05 2.53
N ASP A 16 5.23 2.77 2.83
CA ASP A 16 4.25 2.06 3.62
C ASP A 16 4.88 1.03 4.57
N THR A 17 4.11 0.68 5.59
CA THR A 17 4.47 -0.33 6.59
C THR A 17 3.25 -1.14 7.01
N PHE A 18 3.49 -2.35 7.48
CA PHE A 18 2.47 -3.18 8.16
C PHE A 18 2.65 -3.17 9.69
N GLY A 19 3.58 -2.35 10.19
CA GLY A 19 3.99 -2.39 11.58
C GLY A 19 4.67 -3.71 11.92
N ASP A 20 5.65 -4.11 11.12
CA ASP A 20 6.45 -5.34 11.35
C ASP A 20 7.08 -5.28 12.75
N VAL A 21 6.96 -6.35 13.55
CA VAL A 21 7.56 -6.42 14.87
C VAL A 21 9.06 -6.55 14.75
N THR A 22 9.77 -5.46 15.08
CA THR A 22 11.22 -5.35 15.00
C THR A 22 11.91 -5.85 16.28
N LEU A 23 13.24 -5.83 16.30
CA LEU A 23 14.03 -6.24 17.48
C LEU A 23 14.67 -5.04 18.18
N HIS A 24 14.85 -5.15 19.47
CA HIS A 24 15.78 -4.35 20.26
C HIS A 24 17.23 -4.71 19.90
N GLN A 25 18.18 -3.89 20.34
CA GLN A 25 19.62 -4.16 20.13
C GLN A 25 20.12 -5.46 20.77
N ASP A 26 19.45 -5.93 21.81
CA ASP A 26 19.76 -7.20 22.47
C ASP A 26 19.14 -8.43 21.77
N GLY A 27 18.44 -8.21 20.65
CA GLY A 27 17.78 -9.25 19.86
C GLY A 27 16.41 -9.68 20.37
N THR A 28 15.87 -9.05 21.43
CA THR A 28 14.51 -9.32 21.90
C THR A 28 13.46 -8.61 21.04
N PRO A 29 12.27 -9.20 20.77
CA PRO A 29 11.22 -8.55 20.03
C PRO A 29 10.69 -7.31 20.77
N LYS A 30 10.46 -6.21 20.05
CA LYS A 30 9.70 -5.06 20.57
C LYS A 30 8.25 -5.44 20.86
N SER A 31 7.64 -4.77 21.83
CA SER A 31 6.20 -4.88 22.04
C SER A 31 5.42 -4.19 20.91
N HIS A 32 4.14 -4.56 20.73
CA HIS A 32 3.28 -3.90 19.75
C HIS A 32 3.12 -2.40 20.04
N GLU A 33 3.11 -2.00 21.33
CA GLU A 33 3.03 -0.58 21.74
C GLU A 33 4.27 0.21 21.28
N GLU A 34 5.46 -0.39 21.36
CA GLU A 34 6.70 0.25 20.90
C GLU A 34 6.67 0.39 19.38
N VAL A 35 6.33 -0.67 18.65
CA VAL A 35 6.23 -0.65 17.18
C VAL A 35 5.22 0.39 16.70
N LEU A 36 4.06 0.51 17.34
CA LEU A 36 3.06 1.51 16.97
C LEU A 36 3.55 2.95 17.19
N ARG A 37 4.37 3.19 18.23
CA ARG A 37 5.03 4.49 18.42
C ARG A 37 6.11 4.77 17.38
N ASP A 38 6.92 3.75 17.06
CA ASP A 38 7.92 3.83 16.00
C ASP A 38 7.27 4.20 14.65
N VAL A 39 6.17 3.56 14.26
CA VAL A 39 5.43 3.86 13.02
C VAL A 39 4.99 5.33 12.97
N VAL A 40 4.53 5.89 14.09
CA VAL A 40 4.17 7.30 14.15
C VAL A 40 5.41 8.20 13.99
N GLU A 41 6.55 7.85 14.58
CA GLU A 41 7.82 8.59 14.44
C GLU A 41 8.33 8.54 12.99
N GLU A 42 8.32 7.37 12.38
CA GLU A 42 8.68 7.14 10.96
C GLU A 42 7.85 8.01 10.01
N SER A 43 6.56 8.15 10.28
CA SER A 43 5.66 8.97 9.48
C SER A 43 5.95 10.47 9.60
N VAL A 44 6.36 10.94 10.77
CA VAL A 44 6.77 12.33 10.98
C VAL A 44 8.03 12.63 10.18
N LEU A 45 9.02 11.74 10.18
CA LEU A 45 10.20 11.88 9.34
C LEU A 45 9.84 11.89 7.85
N ALA A 46 8.95 10.98 7.41
CA ALA A 46 8.49 10.91 6.02
C ALA A 46 7.85 12.24 5.55
N ASP A 47 7.04 12.88 6.41
CA ASP A 47 6.48 14.21 6.13
C ASP A 47 7.56 15.29 6.07
N GLN A 48 8.53 15.26 6.99
CA GLN A 48 9.64 16.24 7.07
C GLN A 48 10.53 16.19 5.83
N VAL A 49 10.84 15.02 5.32
CA VAL A 49 11.69 14.84 4.12
C VAL A 49 10.92 14.97 2.81
N GLY A 50 9.62 15.30 2.87
CA GLY A 50 8.81 15.66 1.72
C GLY A 50 8.27 14.48 0.91
N LEU A 51 8.14 13.30 1.49
CA LEU A 51 7.49 12.18 0.83
C LEU A 51 5.99 12.46 0.63
N PHE A 52 5.45 11.95 -0.47
CA PHE A 52 4.07 12.21 -0.89
C PHE A 52 3.04 11.52 0.00
N GLY A 53 3.27 10.27 0.38
CA GLY A 53 2.31 9.47 1.12
C GLY A 53 2.93 8.54 2.13
N PHE A 54 2.16 8.24 3.18
CA PHE A 54 2.46 7.23 4.20
C PHE A 54 1.31 6.24 4.29
N GLY A 55 1.59 5.00 3.93
CA GLY A 55 0.63 3.90 3.94
C GLY A 55 0.75 3.03 5.19
N VAL A 56 -0.39 2.60 5.74
CA VAL A 56 -0.42 1.67 6.88
C VAL A 56 -1.29 0.47 6.51
N GLY A 57 -0.69 -0.71 6.49
CA GLY A 57 -1.38 -1.97 6.18
C GLY A 57 -2.05 -2.60 7.39
N GLU A 58 -2.98 -3.52 7.14
CA GLU A 58 -3.78 -4.21 8.14
C GLU A 58 -3.40 -5.70 8.19
N HIS A 59 -2.98 -6.16 9.37
CA HIS A 59 -2.74 -7.58 9.65
C HIS A 59 -3.18 -7.97 11.06
N HIS A 60 -3.70 -9.19 11.21
CA HIS A 60 -4.18 -9.74 12.48
C HIS A 60 -3.29 -10.88 12.95
N ARG A 61 -1.99 -10.59 13.08
CA ARG A 61 -0.93 -11.57 13.38
C ARG A 61 0.02 -11.03 14.45
N LYS A 62 0.63 -11.95 15.21
CA LYS A 62 1.61 -11.60 16.26
C LYS A 62 2.87 -10.89 15.76
N ASP A 63 3.18 -11.02 14.48
CA ASP A 63 4.36 -10.48 13.82
C ASP A 63 4.13 -9.10 13.18
N PHE A 64 2.91 -8.56 13.30
CA PHE A 64 2.55 -7.22 12.88
C PHE A 64 1.75 -6.51 13.97
N ALA A 65 2.10 -5.27 14.27
CA ALA A 65 1.46 -4.50 15.34
C ALA A 65 0.16 -3.79 14.89
N VAL A 66 -0.01 -3.58 13.56
CA VAL A 66 -1.15 -2.81 13.04
C VAL A 66 -2.30 -3.72 12.65
N SER A 67 -3.42 -3.59 13.37
CA SER A 67 -4.69 -4.23 13.05
C SER A 67 -5.84 -3.23 12.83
N ALA A 68 -5.62 -1.95 13.14
CA ALA A 68 -6.57 -0.85 12.96
C ALA A 68 -5.85 0.35 12.33
N PRO A 69 -5.58 0.32 11.02
CA PRO A 69 -4.77 1.32 10.34
C PRO A 69 -5.32 2.73 10.49
N GLU A 70 -6.63 2.94 10.51
CA GLU A 70 -7.24 4.27 10.63
C GLU A 70 -6.94 4.94 11.97
N VAL A 71 -6.77 4.16 13.04
CA VAL A 71 -6.42 4.68 14.37
C VAL A 71 -4.97 5.18 14.37
N VAL A 72 -4.06 4.41 13.76
CA VAL A 72 -2.65 4.81 13.59
C VAL A 72 -2.55 6.03 12.68
N LEU A 73 -3.26 6.04 11.55
CA LEU A 73 -3.31 7.17 10.63
C LEU A 73 -3.89 8.44 11.28
N ALA A 74 -4.85 8.32 12.21
CA ALA A 74 -5.36 9.45 12.96
C ALA A 74 -4.32 10.05 13.91
N ALA A 75 -3.50 9.20 14.56
CA ALA A 75 -2.38 9.66 15.37
C ALA A 75 -1.32 10.38 14.51
N ILE A 76 -1.03 9.84 13.33
CA ILE A 76 -0.13 10.46 12.34
C ILE A 76 -0.69 11.80 11.85
N ALA A 77 -1.99 11.88 11.57
CA ALA A 77 -2.64 13.12 11.11
C ALA A 77 -2.42 14.29 12.07
N GLY A 78 -2.41 14.01 13.38
CA GLY A 78 -2.17 15.03 14.41
C GLY A 78 -0.70 15.45 14.59
N LYS A 79 0.24 14.81 13.89
CA LYS A 79 1.69 15.07 13.98
C LYS A 79 2.33 15.48 12.66
N THR A 80 1.59 15.46 11.57
CA THR A 80 2.05 15.72 10.20
C THR A 80 1.16 16.78 9.53
N GLU A 81 1.68 17.45 8.49
CA GLU A 81 0.97 18.56 7.86
C GLU A 81 0.65 18.34 6.37
N ARG A 82 1.51 17.63 5.63
CA ARG A 82 1.44 17.54 4.17
C ARG A 82 1.20 16.14 3.63
N ILE A 83 1.83 15.15 4.25
CA ILE A 83 1.85 13.78 3.75
C ILE A 83 0.43 13.20 3.61
N LYS A 84 0.14 12.53 2.51
CA LYS A 84 -1.11 11.78 2.32
C LYS A 84 -1.14 10.55 3.22
N LEU A 85 -2.30 10.23 3.76
CA LEU A 85 -2.52 9.19 4.75
C LEU A 85 -3.36 8.09 4.14
N SER A 86 -2.75 6.93 3.89
CA SER A 86 -3.36 5.83 3.15
C SER A 86 -3.39 4.54 3.96
N SER A 87 -4.38 3.70 3.73
CA SER A 87 -4.20 2.27 4.07
C SER A 87 -3.37 1.56 2.98
N ALA A 88 -2.73 0.43 3.36
CA ALA A 88 -1.87 -0.32 2.45
C ALA A 88 -1.90 -1.86 2.70
N VAL A 89 -3.10 -2.49 2.72
CA VAL A 89 -4.45 -2.06 2.34
C VAL A 89 -5.41 -2.16 3.54
N THR A 90 -6.64 -1.62 3.42
CA THR A 90 -7.79 -2.03 4.25
C THR A 90 -8.33 -3.34 3.72
N VAL A 91 -8.43 -4.38 4.58
CA VAL A 91 -8.95 -5.71 4.21
C VAL A 91 -10.48 -5.68 4.19
N LEU A 92 -11.03 -5.16 3.09
CA LEU A 92 -12.48 -4.95 2.96
C LEU A 92 -13.29 -6.25 3.03
N SER A 93 -12.68 -7.40 2.69
CA SER A 93 -13.34 -8.70 2.77
C SER A 93 -13.78 -9.10 4.18
N SER A 94 -13.19 -8.52 5.23
CA SER A 94 -13.49 -8.85 6.63
C SER A 94 -13.98 -7.66 7.45
N ASP A 95 -14.27 -6.51 6.83
CA ASP A 95 -14.73 -5.30 7.53
C ASP A 95 -16.09 -4.80 6.99
N ASP A 96 -16.87 -4.09 7.81
CA ASP A 96 -18.11 -3.47 7.37
C ASP A 96 -17.82 -2.23 6.50
N PRO A 97 -18.25 -2.20 5.24
CA PRO A 97 -17.92 -1.13 4.30
C PRO A 97 -18.44 0.25 4.70
N ILE A 98 -19.55 0.31 5.44
CA ILE A 98 -20.06 1.59 5.97
C ILE A 98 -19.12 2.11 7.06
N ARG A 99 -18.61 1.22 7.94
CA ARG A 99 -17.64 1.59 8.97
C ARG A 99 -16.31 2.02 8.36
N VAL A 100 -15.83 1.34 7.32
CA VAL A 100 -14.63 1.77 6.58
C VAL A 100 -14.82 3.17 6.02
N PHE A 101 -15.94 3.45 5.33
CA PHE A 101 -16.24 4.79 4.84
C PHE A 101 -16.25 5.83 5.98
N GLN A 102 -16.94 5.54 7.09
CA GLN A 102 -17.04 6.46 8.24
C GLN A 102 -15.67 6.78 8.84
N ARG A 103 -14.82 5.76 9.05
CA ARG A 103 -13.48 5.94 9.63
C ARG A 103 -12.57 6.77 8.72
N PHE A 104 -12.54 6.48 7.42
CA PHE A 104 -11.73 7.24 6.48
C PHE A 104 -12.29 8.64 6.19
N SER A 105 -13.60 8.84 6.18
CA SER A 105 -14.20 10.18 6.10
C SER A 105 -13.89 11.01 7.36
N THR A 106 -13.89 10.39 8.53
CA THR A 106 -13.46 11.04 9.78
C THR A 106 -11.97 11.39 9.72
N LEU A 107 -11.11 10.46 9.29
CA LEU A 107 -9.69 10.72 9.09
C LEU A 107 -9.46 11.86 8.09
N ASN A 108 -10.22 11.88 6.99
CA ASN A 108 -10.14 12.94 5.99
C ASN A 108 -10.48 14.32 6.59
N ALA A 109 -11.53 14.39 7.41
CA ALA A 109 -11.93 15.62 8.06
C ALA A 109 -10.87 16.14 9.04
N ILE A 110 -10.34 15.28 9.94
CA ILE A 110 -9.33 15.69 10.94
C ILE A 110 -7.96 15.97 10.33
N SER A 111 -7.64 15.37 9.19
CA SER A 111 -6.35 15.58 8.49
C SER A 111 -6.38 16.74 7.48
N GLY A 112 -7.51 17.44 7.33
CA GLY A 112 -7.62 18.52 6.35
C GLY A 112 -7.57 18.03 4.89
N GLY A 113 -8.21 16.89 4.57
CA GLY A 113 -8.32 16.40 3.19
C GLY A 113 -7.15 15.53 2.73
N ARG A 114 -6.34 14.99 3.66
CA ARG A 114 -5.16 14.18 3.32
C ARG A 114 -5.41 12.68 3.27
N ALA A 115 -6.59 12.19 3.72
CA ALA A 115 -6.87 10.77 3.76
C ALA A 115 -7.22 10.21 2.38
N GLU A 116 -6.79 8.99 2.15
CA GLU A 116 -7.15 8.13 1.02
C GLU A 116 -7.26 6.69 1.51
N VAL A 117 -7.97 5.82 0.80
CA VAL A 117 -8.10 4.42 1.15
C VAL A 117 -7.74 3.51 -0.01
N VAL A 118 -6.84 2.55 0.24
CA VAL A 118 -6.58 1.45 -0.68
C VAL A 118 -7.35 0.23 -0.18
N LEU A 119 -8.33 -0.20 -0.96
CA LEU A 119 -9.16 -1.36 -0.64
C LEU A 119 -8.54 -2.62 -1.23
N GLY A 120 -8.40 -3.65 -0.42
CA GLY A 120 -7.87 -4.93 -0.84
C GLY A 120 -8.61 -6.11 -0.24
N ARG A 121 -8.33 -7.31 -0.79
CA ARG A 121 -8.88 -8.55 -0.27
C ARG A 121 -8.08 -9.13 0.91
N GLY A 122 -6.88 -8.59 1.12
CA GLY A 122 -5.90 -9.17 2.03
C GLY A 122 -5.18 -10.38 1.41
N SER A 123 -3.92 -10.55 1.77
CA SER A 123 -3.08 -11.68 1.34
C SER A 123 -2.95 -12.79 2.39
N PHE A 124 -3.37 -12.51 3.61
CA PHE A 124 -3.45 -13.42 4.74
C PHE A 124 -4.90 -13.72 5.08
N ILE A 125 -5.16 -14.87 5.67
CA ILE A 125 -6.52 -15.40 5.85
C ILE A 125 -7.02 -15.30 7.28
N GLU A 126 -6.21 -14.89 8.24
CA GLU A 126 -6.51 -14.91 9.67
C GLU A 126 -7.65 -13.97 10.07
N SER A 127 -7.95 -12.95 9.31
CA SER A 127 -9.09 -12.07 9.56
C SER A 127 -10.44 -12.80 9.41
N PHE A 128 -10.51 -13.80 8.54
CA PHE A 128 -11.75 -14.55 8.29
C PHE A 128 -12.24 -15.29 9.52
N PRO A 129 -11.50 -16.27 10.10
CA PRO A 129 -11.94 -16.94 11.31
C PRO A 129 -12.02 -16.01 12.52
N LEU A 130 -11.15 -14.97 12.60
CA LEU A 130 -11.15 -14.01 13.69
C LEU A 130 -12.46 -13.22 13.76
N PHE A 131 -13.03 -12.85 12.61
CA PHE A 131 -14.26 -12.08 12.51
C PHE A 131 -15.49 -12.93 12.16
N GLY A 132 -15.34 -14.25 12.12
CA GLY A 132 -16.47 -15.18 11.92
C GLY A 132 -16.92 -15.26 10.47
N TYR A 133 -16.03 -15.10 9.50
CA TYR A 133 -16.30 -15.27 8.08
C TYR A 133 -15.73 -16.59 7.56
N ASP A 134 -16.39 -17.17 6.57
CA ASP A 134 -15.93 -18.35 5.86
C ASP A 134 -15.03 -17.94 4.67
N LEU A 135 -13.94 -18.68 4.47
CA LEU A 135 -13.06 -18.49 3.31
C LEU A 135 -13.73 -18.85 1.99
N GLU A 136 -14.77 -19.70 2.00
CA GLU A 136 -15.56 -20.00 0.81
C GLU A 136 -16.28 -18.76 0.27
N ASP A 137 -16.60 -17.81 1.13
CA ASP A 137 -17.25 -16.54 0.77
C ASP A 137 -16.26 -15.41 0.38
N TYR A 138 -14.96 -15.70 0.26
CA TYR A 138 -13.89 -14.72 0.04
C TYR A 138 -14.19 -13.74 -1.10
N GLU A 139 -14.56 -14.23 -2.28
CA GLU A 139 -14.87 -13.38 -3.44
C GLU A 139 -16.21 -12.64 -3.25
N LEU A 140 -17.24 -13.33 -2.76
CA LEU A 140 -18.56 -12.75 -2.52
C LEU A 140 -18.51 -11.61 -1.52
N LEU A 141 -17.77 -11.80 -0.41
CA LEU A 141 -17.60 -10.79 0.63
C LEU A 141 -16.96 -9.53 0.06
N PHE A 142 -15.89 -9.67 -0.72
CA PHE A 142 -15.21 -8.52 -1.30
C PHE A 142 -16.11 -7.78 -2.30
N GLU A 143 -16.78 -8.49 -3.22
CA GLU A 143 -17.65 -7.90 -4.24
C GLU A 143 -18.81 -7.12 -3.63
N GLU A 144 -19.55 -7.73 -2.70
CA GLU A 144 -20.68 -7.06 -2.06
C GLU A 144 -20.25 -5.86 -1.22
N ARG A 145 -19.13 -6.00 -0.50
CA ARG A 145 -18.63 -4.92 0.35
C ARG A 145 -18.07 -3.76 -0.45
N LEU A 146 -17.39 -4.04 -1.57
CA LEU A 146 -16.92 -3.00 -2.48
C LEU A 146 -18.13 -2.23 -3.10
N ALA A 147 -19.16 -2.95 -3.53
CA ALA A 147 -20.35 -2.33 -4.07
C ALA A 147 -21.10 -1.47 -3.03
N LEU A 148 -21.16 -1.92 -1.78
CA LEU A 148 -21.77 -1.14 -0.70
C LEU A 148 -20.89 0.05 -0.27
N PHE A 149 -19.56 -0.12 -0.26
CA PHE A 149 -18.63 0.98 0.00
C PHE A 149 -18.76 2.09 -1.05
N ASP A 150 -18.85 1.73 -2.34
CA ASP A 150 -19.05 2.69 -3.43
C ASP A 150 -20.36 3.47 -3.26
N LYS A 151 -21.45 2.80 -2.84
CA LYS A 151 -22.71 3.48 -2.50
C LYS A 151 -22.55 4.46 -1.33
N ALA A 152 -21.84 4.08 -0.26
CA ALA A 152 -21.58 4.97 0.87
C ALA A 152 -20.74 6.18 0.45
N ARG A 153 -19.68 5.92 -0.35
CA ARG A 153 -18.79 6.95 -0.91
C ARG A 153 -19.52 7.94 -1.81
N SER A 154 -20.57 7.51 -2.51
CA SER A 154 -21.37 8.41 -3.37
C SER A 154 -22.08 9.54 -2.63
N GLN A 155 -22.13 9.48 -1.29
CA GLN A 155 -22.77 10.46 -0.41
C GLN A 155 -24.26 10.70 -0.72
N LYS A 156 -24.93 9.66 -1.22
CA LYS A 156 -26.36 9.63 -1.50
C LYS A 156 -27.06 8.67 -0.53
N PRO A 157 -28.42 8.74 -0.38
CA PRO A 157 -29.15 7.74 0.39
C PRO A 157 -28.86 6.31 -0.08
N ILE A 158 -28.39 5.46 0.84
CA ILE A 158 -27.98 4.10 0.53
C ILE A 158 -29.22 3.21 0.48
N HIS A 159 -29.39 2.54 -0.65
CA HIS A 159 -30.30 1.43 -0.82
C HIS A 159 -29.47 0.17 -1.12
N TRP A 160 -29.56 -0.81 -0.24
CA TRP A 160 -28.76 -2.04 -0.33
C TRP A 160 -29.61 -3.27 -0.03
N GLU A 161 -29.34 -4.33 -0.77
CA GLU A 161 -29.81 -5.66 -0.52
C GLU A 161 -28.71 -6.63 -1.00
N GLY A 162 -28.24 -7.49 -0.13
CA GLY A 162 -27.12 -8.41 -0.38
C GLY A 162 -27.24 -9.68 0.44
N ARG A 163 -26.35 -10.63 0.19
CA ARG A 163 -26.30 -11.93 0.85
C ARG A 163 -25.49 -11.90 2.14
N THR A 164 -24.46 -11.07 2.19
CA THR A 164 -23.49 -11.03 3.30
C THR A 164 -23.83 -9.99 4.36
N ARG A 165 -24.83 -9.14 4.10
CA ARG A 165 -25.25 -8.08 4.99
C ARG A 165 -26.73 -7.77 4.81
N GLY A 166 -27.44 -7.49 5.92
CA GLY A 166 -28.84 -7.09 5.92
C GLY A 166 -29.13 -5.82 5.11
N PRO A 167 -30.38 -5.61 4.67
CA PRO A 167 -30.76 -4.51 3.80
C PRO A 167 -30.63 -3.13 4.46
N ILE A 168 -30.37 -2.11 3.64
CA ILE A 168 -30.40 -0.69 4.02
C ILE A 168 -31.45 0.00 3.16
N ARG A 169 -32.26 0.89 3.77
CA ARG A 169 -33.37 1.54 3.08
C ARG A 169 -33.30 3.06 3.28
N GLY A 170 -32.58 3.73 2.37
CA GLY A 170 -32.51 5.20 2.31
C GLY A 170 -31.74 5.86 3.44
N LEU A 171 -30.79 5.16 4.08
CA LEU A 171 -29.96 5.72 5.15
C LEU A 171 -28.73 6.41 4.58
N MET A 172 -28.25 7.44 5.27
CA MET A 172 -27.01 8.15 4.93
C MET A 172 -25.86 7.71 5.84
N ALA A 173 -24.66 7.63 5.29
CA ALA A 173 -23.43 7.46 6.07
C ALA A 173 -22.82 8.83 6.41
N TYR A 174 -22.30 8.99 7.63
CA TYR A 174 -21.67 10.21 8.13
C TYR A 174 -20.35 9.88 8.84
N PRO A 175 -19.36 10.85 8.88
CA PRO A 175 -19.42 12.15 8.24
C PRO A 175 -19.35 12.06 6.72
N GLN A 176 -19.86 13.07 6.03
CA GLN A 176 -19.66 13.23 4.58
C GLN A 176 -18.36 14.00 4.32
N VAL A 177 -17.74 13.77 3.19
CA VAL A 177 -16.59 14.55 2.72
C VAL A 177 -17.11 15.87 2.15
N SER A 178 -16.57 16.98 2.62
CA SER A 178 -17.09 18.32 2.28
C SER A 178 -16.70 18.76 0.86
N ASP A 179 -15.54 18.29 0.38
CA ASP A 179 -15.02 18.63 -0.94
C ASP A 179 -14.76 17.35 -1.74
N GLY A 180 -15.56 17.17 -2.77
CA GLY A 180 -15.50 15.99 -3.63
C GLY A 180 -15.93 14.68 -2.97
N LEU A 181 -15.23 13.62 -3.26
CA LEU A 181 -15.44 12.27 -2.72
C LEU A 181 -14.17 11.76 -2.08
N LEU A 182 -14.31 10.90 -1.08
CA LEU A 182 -13.15 10.23 -0.46
C LEU A 182 -12.30 9.55 -1.54
N PRO A 183 -10.99 9.88 -1.64
CA PRO A 183 -10.08 9.21 -2.57
C PRO A 183 -9.95 7.72 -2.25
N VAL A 184 -10.11 6.88 -3.28
CA VAL A 184 -10.11 5.41 -3.17
C VAL A 184 -9.29 4.83 -4.30
N SER A 185 -8.53 3.78 -4.00
CA SER A 185 -7.89 2.91 -4.99
C SER A 185 -8.10 1.44 -4.66
N ILE A 186 -7.87 0.57 -5.62
CA ILE A 186 -7.93 -0.88 -5.44
C ILE A 186 -6.52 -1.46 -5.47
N GLY A 187 -6.17 -2.21 -4.41
CA GLY A 187 -4.95 -3.01 -4.36
C GLY A 187 -5.06 -4.24 -5.26
N VAL A 188 -4.12 -4.39 -6.19
CA VAL A 188 -4.08 -5.48 -7.17
C VAL A 188 -2.76 -6.23 -7.07
N GLY A 189 -2.81 -7.52 -6.76
CA GLY A 189 -1.63 -8.39 -6.66
C GLY A 189 -1.31 -9.20 -7.92
N GLY A 190 -1.89 -8.86 -9.09
CA GLY A 190 -1.62 -9.55 -10.36
C GLY A 190 -2.68 -10.59 -10.77
N SER A 191 -3.94 -10.40 -10.39
CA SER A 191 -5.06 -11.18 -10.94
C SER A 191 -5.83 -10.32 -11.96
N PRO A 192 -6.07 -10.84 -13.18
CA PRO A 192 -6.83 -10.12 -14.21
C PRO A 192 -8.21 -9.65 -13.73
N GLN A 193 -8.89 -10.46 -12.91
CA GLN A 193 -10.20 -10.13 -12.36
C GLN A 193 -10.14 -8.89 -11.46
N SER A 194 -9.09 -8.76 -10.64
CA SER A 194 -8.91 -7.58 -9.78
C SER A 194 -8.61 -6.32 -10.59
N VAL A 195 -7.89 -6.45 -11.71
CA VAL A 195 -7.62 -5.36 -12.65
C VAL A 195 -8.92 -4.86 -13.29
N VAL A 196 -9.72 -5.76 -13.87
CA VAL A 196 -11.02 -5.42 -14.49
C VAL A 196 -11.97 -4.81 -13.46
N ARG A 197 -11.96 -5.33 -12.22
CA ARG A 197 -12.76 -4.80 -11.11
C ARG A 197 -12.39 -3.34 -10.80
N ALA A 198 -11.11 -3.00 -10.66
CA ALA A 198 -10.67 -1.62 -10.43
C ALA A 198 -11.17 -0.69 -11.56
N ALA A 199 -11.01 -1.12 -12.82
CA ALA A 199 -11.48 -0.37 -13.98
C ALA A 199 -13.01 -0.19 -13.99
N SER A 200 -13.79 -1.22 -13.60
CA SER A 200 -15.26 -1.17 -13.62
C SER A 200 -15.85 -0.11 -12.68
N TYR A 201 -15.19 0.12 -11.55
CA TYR A 201 -15.54 1.20 -10.64
C TYR A 201 -14.94 2.55 -11.05
N GLY A 202 -14.03 2.60 -12.03
CA GLY A 202 -13.28 3.81 -12.36
C GLY A 202 -12.35 4.24 -11.22
N TYR A 203 -11.83 3.29 -10.43
CA TYR A 203 -10.91 3.57 -9.33
C TYR A 203 -9.46 3.41 -9.78
N PRO A 204 -8.54 4.28 -9.31
CA PRO A 204 -7.12 4.08 -9.45
C PRO A 204 -6.70 2.67 -9.01
N MET A 205 -5.70 2.12 -9.69
CA MET A 205 -5.12 0.83 -9.36
C MET A 205 -3.80 1.03 -8.62
N THR A 206 -3.64 0.35 -7.47
CA THR A 206 -2.36 0.22 -6.77
C THR A 206 -1.84 -1.20 -7.00
N LEU A 207 -0.82 -1.34 -7.83
CA LEU A 207 -0.26 -2.62 -8.23
C LEU A 207 0.83 -3.07 -7.25
N ALA A 208 0.58 -4.15 -6.51
CA ALA A 208 1.53 -4.72 -5.57
C ALA A 208 2.49 -5.68 -6.28
N ILE A 209 3.74 -5.24 -6.47
CA ILE A 209 4.81 -6.03 -7.09
C ILE A 209 5.78 -6.45 -5.99
N ILE A 210 5.51 -7.60 -5.37
CA ILE A 210 6.27 -8.11 -4.23
C ILE A 210 7.32 -9.18 -4.61
N GLY A 211 7.42 -9.52 -5.89
CA GLY A 211 8.39 -10.49 -6.41
C GLY A 211 8.37 -10.59 -7.93
N GLY A 212 9.46 -11.09 -8.49
CA GLY A 212 9.66 -11.24 -9.93
C GLY A 212 10.08 -9.94 -10.64
N ASP A 213 10.06 -9.96 -11.96
CA ASP A 213 10.40 -8.79 -12.78
C ASP A 213 9.18 -7.85 -12.91
N PRO A 214 9.26 -6.57 -12.48
CA PRO A 214 8.18 -5.59 -12.64
C PRO A 214 7.64 -5.47 -14.07
N LYS A 215 8.48 -5.65 -15.07
CA LYS A 215 8.08 -5.61 -16.51
C LYS A 215 7.00 -6.65 -16.84
N ARG A 216 6.94 -7.76 -16.12
CA ARG A 216 5.92 -8.82 -16.31
C ARG A 216 4.52 -8.37 -15.95
N PHE A 217 4.38 -7.24 -15.25
CA PHE A 217 3.09 -6.66 -14.89
C PHE A 217 2.53 -5.71 -15.94
N ARG A 218 3.29 -5.39 -17.00
CA ARG A 218 2.80 -4.54 -18.12
C ARG A 218 1.48 -5.03 -18.71
N PRO A 219 1.23 -6.32 -18.95
CA PRO A 219 -0.06 -6.79 -19.44
C PRO A 219 -1.25 -6.46 -18.54
N TYR A 220 -1.06 -6.36 -17.20
CA TYR A 220 -2.11 -5.94 -16.28
C TYR A 220 -2.40 -4.45 -16.40
N VAL A 221 -1.38 -3.63 -16.63
CA VAL A 221 -1.53 -2.19 -16.87
C VAL A 221 -2.27 -1.95 -18.20
N ASP A 222 -1.90 -2.67 -19.26
CA ASP A 222 -2.58 -2.58 -20.56
C ASP A 222 -4.05 -3.03 -20.44
N LEU A 223 -4.32 -4.12 -19.72
CA LEU A 223 -5.68 -4.58 -19.44
C LEU A 223 -6.49 -3.53 -18.66
N TYR A 224 -5.87 -2.89 -17.69
CA TYR A 224 -6.53 -1.85 -16.88
C TYR A 224 -7.00 -0.67 -17.72
N TYR A 225 -6.11 -0.08 -18.51
CA TYR A 225 -6.47 1.09 -19.33
C TYR A 225 -7.42 0.71 -20.47
N LYS A 226 -7.27 -0.46 -21.08
CA LYS A 226 -8.23 -0.98 -22.03
C LYS A 226 -9.62 -1.17 -21.42
N SER A 227 -9.68 -1.71 -20.20
CA SER A 227 -10.96 -1.91 -19.50
C SER A 227 -11.62 -0.59 -19.10
N LEU A 228 -10.86 0.46 -18.72
CA LEU A 228 -11.40 1.80 -18.49
C LEU A 228 -12.03 2.37 -19.78
N GLU A 229 -11.32 2.27 -20.90
CA GLU A 229 -11.79 2.75 -22.20
C GLU A 229 -13.07 2.02 -22.65
N GLU A 230 -13.08 0.69 -22.62
CA GLU A 230 -14.23 -0.15 -23.01
C GLU A 230 -15.48 0.13 -22.16
N GLN A 231 -15.31 0.55 -20.91
CA GLN A 231 -16.40 0.87 -19.99
C GLN A 231 -16.73 2.36 -19.91
N GLY A 232 -16.11 3.19 -20.76
CA GLY A 232 -16.34 4.64 -20.81
C GLY A 232 -15.97 5.35 -19.52
N LYS A 233 -14.98 4.85 -18.79
CA LYS A 233 -14.43 5.47 -17.58
C LYS A 233 -13.31 6.43 -17.92
N GLU A 234 -13.15 7.46 -17.09
CA GLU A 234 -12.02 8.39 -17.22
C GLU A 234 -10.69 7.70 -16.91
N TRP A 235 -9.61 8.23 -17.50
CA TRP A 235 -8.26 7.82 -17.17
C TRP A 235 -7.99 8.00 -15.67
N GLN A 236 -7.30 7.02 -15.07
CA GLN A 236 -6.93 7.01 -13.65
C GLN A 236 -5.42 6.83 -13.49
N PRO A 237 -4.81 7.44 -12.47
CA PRO A 237 -3.39 7.23 -12.17
C PRO A 237 -3.13 5.80 -11.68
N LEU A 238 -1.91 5.32 -11.97
CA LEU A 238 -1.40 4.03 -11.52
C LEU A 238 -0.38 4.24 -10.39
N ALA A 239 -0.57 3.54 -9.29
CA ALA A 239 0.45 3.40 -8.24
C ALA A 239 1.09 2.01 -8.27
N VAL A 240 2.36 1.94 -7.88
CA VAL A 240 3.10 0.68 -7.67
C VAL A 240 3.60 0.64 -6.24
N HIS A 241 3.42 -0.51 -5.60
CA HIS A 241 3.94 -0.83 -4.27
C HIS A 241 4.96 -1.96 -4.39
N SER A 242 6.14 -1.78 -3.79
CA SER A 242 7.19 -2.81 -3.77
C SER A 242 8.05 -2.71 -2.51
N PRO A 243 8.56 -3.84 -1.99
CA PRO A 243 9.44 -3.83 -0.82
C PRO A 243 10.84 -3.34 -1.18
N GLY A 244 11.50 -2.69 -0.21
CA GLY A 244 12.88 -2.25 -0.40
C GLY A 244 13.52 -1.64 0.84
N HIS A 245 14.78 -1.22 0.66
CA HIS A 245 15.61 -0.60 1.68
C HIS A 245 16.70 0.25 1.03
N VAL A 246 16.91 1.45 1.53
CA VAL A 246 17.93 2.39 1.03
C VAL A 246 18.98 2.59 2.11
N ALA A 247 20.26 2.41 1.77
CA ALA A 247 21.40 2.75 2.60
C ALA A 247 22.43 3.57 1.79
N GLU A 248 23.53 4.00 2.40
CA GLU A 248 24.53 4.86 1.71
C GLU A 248 25.18 4.15 0.51
N THR A 249 25.33 2.82 0.58
CA THR A 249 25.91 2.00 -0.48
C THR A 249 25.05 0.77 -0.79
N ASP A 250 25.22 0.20 -1.98
CA ASP A 250 24.56 -1.03 -2.39
C ASP A 250 24.93 -2.21 -1.49
N GLU A 251 26.19 -2.28 -1.04
CA GLU A 251 26.67 -3.34 -0.18
C GLU A 251 26.05 -3.25 1.21
N GLU A 252 26.07 -2.06 1.81
CA GLU A 252 25.43 -1.79 3.10
C GLU A 252 23.92 -2.14 3.07
N ALA A 253 23.19 -1.65 2.09
CA ALA A 253 21.77 -1.92 1.96
C ALA A 253 21.45 -3.43 1.87
N ARG A 254 22.27 -4.18 1.13
CA ARG A 254 22.09 -5.63 0.97
C ARG A 254 22.42 -6.40 2.23
N GLU A 255 23.50 -6.04 2.93
CA GLU A 255 23.90 -6.73 4.15
C GLU A 255 22.97 -6.41 5.33
N GLU A 256 22.47 -5.17 5.43
CA GLU A 256 21.45 -4.81 6.42
C GLU A 256 20.12 -5.52 6.17
N PHE A 257 19.64 -5.53 4.93
CA PHE A 257 18.29 -6.02 4.63
C PHE A 257 18.19 -7.55 4.55
N PHE A 258 19.23 -8.23 4.07
CA PHE A 258 19.19 -9.67 3.79
C PHE A 258 18.75 -10.54 4.97
N PRO A 259 19.31 -10.45 6.19
CA PRO A 259 18.94 -11.34 7.29
C PRO A 259 17.45 -11.20 7.67
N HIS A 260 16.91 -9.99 7.62
CA HIS A 260 15.53 -9.68 7.96
C HIS A 260 14.55 -10.14 6.86
N TRP A 261 14.92 -9.95 5.60
CA TRP A 261 14.20 -10.49 4.46
C TRP A 261 14.19 -12.03 4.49
N LEU A 262 15.33 -12.66 4.74
CA LEU A 262 15.44 -14.12 4.79
C LEU A 262 14.55 -14.71 5.89
N ALA A 263 14.57 -14.12 7.08
CA ALA A 263 13.76 -14.56 8.21
C ALA A 263 12.25 -14.42 7.90
N SER A 264 11.83 -13.27 7.38
CA SER A 264 10.44 -13.01 7.00
C SER A 264 9.99 -13.93 5.85
N ARG A 265 10.80 -14.06 4.79
CA ARG A 265 10.52 -14.90 3.62
C ARG A 265 10.38 -16.37 4.00
N ASN A 266 11.25 -16.88 4.89
CA ASN A 266 11.19 -18.26 5.35
C ASN A 266 9.98 -18.52 6.26
N ARG A 267 9.65 -17.59 7.15
CA ARG A 267 8.47 -17.68 8.01
C ARG A 267 7.17 -17.75 7.18
N ILE A 268 6.97 -16.80 6.28
CA ILE A 268 5.80 -16.78 5.40
C ILE A 268 5.80 -17.98 4.46
N GLY A 269 6.98 -18.35 3.95
CA GLY A 269 7.16 -19.50 3.06
C GLY A 269 6.75 -20.82 3.71
N ALA A 270 7.09 -21.02 4.98
CA ALA A 270 6.71 -22.23 5.73
C ALA A 270 5.17 -22.39 5.80
N GLU A 271 4.43 -21.28 5.98
CA GLU A 271 2.96 -21.30 6.00
C GLU A 271 2.35 -21.56 4.61
N ARG A 272 3.05 -21.19 3.55
CA ARG A 272 2.59 -21.31 2.15
C ARG A 272 3.16 -22.52 1.41
N GLY A 273 3.93 -23.36 2.08
CA GLY A 273 4.58 -24.52 1.48
C GLY A 273 5.72 -24.19 0.51
N TRP A 274 6.33 -23.00 0.63
CA TRP A 274 7.49 -22.62 -0.17
C TRP A 274 8.76 -23.22 0.41
N GLY A 275 9.73 -23.52 -0.46
CA GLY A 275 11.06 -23.93 -0.02
C GLY A 275 11.81 -22.80 0.72
N PRO A 276 12.90 -23.14 1.43
CA PRO A 276 13.72 -22.14 2.11
C PRO A 276 14.36 -21.19 1.09
N ALA A 277 14.34 -19.91 1.42
CA ALA A 277 14.99 -18.88 0.62
C ALA A 277 16.51 -18.91 0.78
N SER A 278 17.22 -18.33 -0.17
CA SER A 278 18.69 -18.31 -0.21
C SER A 278 19.23 -16.92 -0.54
N ARG A 279 20.54 -16.73 -0.33
CA ARG A 279 21.26 -15.52 -0.79
C ARG A 279 21.18 -15.39 -2.32
N ILE A 280 21.14 -16.50 -3.06
CA ILE A 280 20.99 -16.46 -4.53
C ILE A 280 19.65 -15.88 -4.91
N GLU A 281 18.55 -16.39 -4.34
CA GLU A 281 17.19 -15.83 -4.57
C GLU A 281 17.14 -14.35 -4.20
N PHE A 282 17.71 -13.95 -3.07
CA PHE A 282 17.78 -12.56 -2.67
C PHE A 282 18.51 -11.70 -3.70
N ASN A 283 19.69 -12.12 -4.16
CA ASN A 283 20.48 -11.38 -5.15
C ASN A 283 19.74 -11.22 -6.49
N GLU A 284 18.98 -12.22 -6.90
CA GLU A 284 18.10 -12.13 -8.09
C GLU A 284 16.97 -11.11 -7.89
N GLN A 285 16.35 -11.08 -6.70
CA GLN A 285 15.29 -10.12 -6.40
C GLN A 285 15.82 -8.68 -6.26
N VAL A 286 17.05 -8.48 -5.81
CA VAL A 286 17.70 -7.16 -5.71
C VAL A 286 18.27 -6.69 -7.05
N ALA A 287 18.57 -7.59 -7.99
CA ALA A 287 19.08 -7.25 -9.31
C ALA A 287 18.20 -6.20 -10.02
N ALA A 288 18.72 -5.57 -11.06
CA ALA A 288 18.04 -4.47 -11.78
C ALA A 288 16.62 -4.85 -12.25
N HIS A 289 16.39 -6.12 -12.57
CA HIS A 289 15.09 -6.66 -12.99
C HIS A 289 14.27 -7.29 -11.86
N GLY A 290 14.75 -7.26 -10.63
CA GLY A 290 14.04 -7.82 -9.48
C GLY A 290 13.11 -6.84 -8.79
N ALA A 291 12.16 -7.35 -7.99
CA ALA A 291 11.15 -6.54 -7.32
C ALA A 291 11.61 -5.93 -5.98
N LEU A 292 12.79 -6.29 -5.45
CA LEU A 292 13.33 -5.67 -4.24
C LEU A 292 14.12 -4.40 -4.59
N TYR A 293 13.64 -3.26 -4.09
CA TYR A 293 14.29 -1.96 -4.28
C TYR A 293 15.31 -1.72 -3.16
N VAL A 294 16.40 -2.49 -3.18
CA VAL A 294 17.45 -2.50 -2.15
C VAL A 294 18.76 -2.02 -2.77
N GLY A 295 19.34 -0.96 -2.21
CA GLY A 295 20.60 -0.40 -2.71
C GLY A 295 20.85 1.04 -2.24
N SER A 296 21.87 1.64 -2.84
CA SER A 296 22.18 3.08 -2.72
C SER A 296 21.06 3.93 -3.31
N PRO A 297 21.00 5.23 -3.00
CA PRO A 297 20.04 6.15 -3.60
C PRO A 297 20.01 6.09 -5.13
N GLU A 298 21.17 6.03 -5.79
CA GLU A 298 21.27 5.96 -7.25
C GLU A 298 20.70 4.63 -7.80
N THR A 299 21.00 3.53 -7.14
CA THR A 299 20.51 2.21 -7.56
C THR A 299 19.00 2.13 -7.43
N VAL A 300 18.44 2.59 -6.31
CA VAL A 300 16.98 2.58 -6.09
C VAL A 300 16.28 3.56 -7.02
N ALA A 301 16.82 4.77 -7.21
CA ALA A 301 16.27 5.75 -8.14
C ALA A 301 16.20 5.22 -9.57
N ARG A 302 17.26 4.57 -10.05
CA ARG A 302 17.30 3.96 -11.39
C ARG A 302 16.28 2.85 -11.55
N LYS A 303 16.08 2.02 -10.53
CA LYS A 303 15.04 0.97 -10.55
C LYS A 303 13.64 1.57 -10.61
N ILE A 304 13.37 2.65 -9.87
CA ILE A 304 12.08 3.34 -9.89
C ILE A 304 11.85 4.00 -11.27
N ALA A 305 12.86 4.69 -11.83
CA ALA A 305 12.77 5.29 -13.16
C ALA A 305 12.49 4.23 -14.25
N THR A 306 13.21 3.10 -14.20
CA THR A 306 12.95 1.96 -15.10
C THR A 306 11.54 1.38 -14.95
N ALA A 307 11.03 1.28 -13.73
CA ALA A 307 9.65 0.83 -13.50
C ALA A 307 8.64 1.85 -14.05
N LYS A 308 8.89 3.16 -13.93
CA LYS A 308 8.10 4.23 -14.54
C LYS A 308 8.05 4.08 -16.06
N GLU A 309 9.19 3.88 -16.72
CA GLU A 309 9.27 3.65 -18.17
C GLU A 309 8.46 2.41 -18.59
N ASN A 310 8.58 1.31 -17.86
CA ASN A 310 7.94 0.05 -18.19
C ASN A 310 6.43 0.06 -17.93
N LEU A 311 5.97 0.69 -16.85
CA LEU A 311 4.59 0.59 -16.37
C LEU A 311 3.79 1.87 -16.55
N GLY A 312 4.44 3.03 -16.68
CA GLY A 312 3.76 4.31 -16.81
C GLY A 312 3.14 4.84 -15.50
N MET A 313 3.61 4.37 -14.33
CA MET A 313 3.06 4.74 -13.03
C MET A 313 3.27 6.23 -12.69
N GLN A 314 2.37 6.80 -11.87
CA GLN A 314 2.46 8.16 -11.33
C GLN A 314 2.86 8.21 -9.86
N ARG A 315 2.79 7.05 -9.16
CA ARG A 315 3.16 6.92 -7.76
C ARG A 315 3.92 5.61 -7.53
N PHE A 316 4.94 5.68 -6.67
CA PHE A 316 5.66 4.53 -6.17
C PHE A 316 5.71 4.58 -4.63
N ASP A 317 5.21 3.54 -3.99
CA ASP A 317 5.26 3.40 -2.54
C ASP A 317 6.25 2.28 -2.16
N LEU A 318 7.31 2.66 -1.42
CA LEU A 318 8.29 1.70 -0.90
C LEU A 318 7.78 1.10 0.40
N LYS A 319 7.54 -0.21 0.43
CA LYS A 319 7.33 -0.92 1.69
C LYS A 319 8.69 -1.04 2.39
N TYR A 320 8.97 -0.10 3.28
CA TYR A 320 10.28 0.08 3.92
C TYR A 320 10.52 -0.84 5.10
N SER A 321 9.47 -1.28 5.81
CA SER A 321 9.58 -2.24 6.90
C SER A 321 9.67 -3.67 6.37
N ASN A 322 10.48 -4.51 6.98
CA ASN A 322 10.56 -5.93 6.61
C ASN A 322 10.99 -6.79 7.80
N GLY A 323 10.04 -7.52 8.36
CA GLY A 323 10.30 -8.42 9.48
C GLY A 323 10.99 -7.72 10.64
N THR A 324 12.17 -8.17 10.99
CA THR A 324 12.93 -7.69 12.15
C THR A 324 13.92 -6.56 11.84
N LEU A 325 13.79 -5.88 10.70
CA LEU A 325 14.69 -4.76 10.32
C LEU A 325 14.68 -3.67 11.41
N PRO A 326 15.84 -3.23 11.92
CA PRO A 326 15.90 -2.26 13.01
C PRO A 326 15.25 -0.92 12.66
N HIS A 327 14.58 -0.30 13.64
CA HIS A 327 13.95 1.00 13.49
C HIS A 327 14.92 2.09 12.99
N SER A 328 16.17 2.09 13.49
CA SER A 328 17.20 3.04 13.03
C SER A 328 17.54 2.90 11.55
N ALA A 329 17.59 1.67 11.03
CA ALA A 329 17.81 1.41 9.61
C ALA A 329 16.62 1.86 8.77
N MET A 330 15.38 1.63 9.24
CA MET A 330 14.15 2.11 8.60
C MET A 330 14.11 3.64 8.55
N MET A 331 14.44 4.34 9.65
CA MET A 331 14.52 5.81 9.68
C MET A 331 15.53 6.34 8.67
N LYS A 332 16.73 5.74 8.60
CA LYS A 332 17.76 6.12 7.62
C LYS A 332 17.28 5.90 6.18
N SER A 333 16.60 4.78 5.92
CA SER A 333 16.04 4.47 4.60
C SER A 333 14.98 5.50 4.18
N ILE A 334 14.10 5.92 5.09
CA ILE A 334 13.09 6.97 4.83
C ILE A 334 13.76 8.31 4.53
N GLU A 335 14.78 8.69 5.32
CA GLU A 335 15.54 9.91 5.11
C GLU A 335 16.19 9.95 3.71
N LEU A 336 16.90 8.88 3.34
CA LEU A 336 17.56 8.77 2.03
C LEU A 336 16.55 8.74 0.88
N LEU A 337 15.42 8.09 1.07
CA LEU A 337 14.37 8.05 0.05
C LEU A 337 13.82 9.44 -0.27
N GLY A 338 13.54 10.26 0.75
CA GLY A 338 13.02 11.62 0.54
C GLY A 338 14.08 12.60 0.07
N THR A 339 15.28 12.57 0.69
CA THR A 339 16.31 13.61 0.46
C THR A 339 17.19 13.34 -0.77
N GLN A 340 17.38 12.07 -1.17
CA GLN A 340 18.27 11.71 -2.27
C GLN A 340 17.55 10.96 -3.40
N VAL A 341 16.80 9.89 -3.11
CA VAL A 341 16.16 9.09 -4.16
C VAL A 341 15.11 9.91 -4.92
N ALA A 342 14.26 10.67 -4.22
CA ALA A 342 13.19 11.43 -4.86
C ALA A 342 13.70 12.47 -5.87
N PRO A 343 14.72 13.30 -5.56
CA PRO A 343 15.34 14.19 -6.56
C PRO A 343 15.94 13.42 -7.74
N LEU A 344 16.72 12.35 -7.47
CA LEU A 344 17.35 11.55 -8.53
C LEU A 344 16.32 10.90 -9.47
N VAL A 345 15.20 10.42 -8.95
CA VAL A 345 14.13 9.87 -9.81
C VAL A 345 13.61 10.95 -10.74
N ASN A 346 13.29 12.14 -10.21
CA ASN A 346 12.78 13.25 -11.03
C ASN A 346 13.77 13.66 -12.10
N ASP A 347 15.07 13.74 -11.79
CA ASP A 347 16.11 14.06 -12.77
C ASP A 347 16.25 12.99 -13.88
N MET A 348 16.03 11.71 -13.54
CA MET A 348 16.14 10.59 -14.50
C MET A 348 14.94 10.48 -15.45
N ILE A 349 13.77 10.99 -15.05
CA ILE A 349 12.54 10.89 -15.85
C ILE A 349 12.11 12.19 -16.53
N ALA A 350 12.84 13.31 -16.26
CA ALA A 350 12.66 14.60 -16.91
C ALA A 350 13.12 14.54 -18.38
#